data_1fdec5e11d87fb0865cbf902800ceab4
#
_entry.id   1fdec5e11d87fb0865cbf902800ceab4
#
_cell.length_a   1.000
_cell.length_b   1.000
_cell.length_c   1.000
_cell.angle_alpha   90.00
_cell.angle_beta   90.00
_cell.angle_gamma   90.00
#
_symmetry.space_group_name_H-M   'P 1'
#
loop_
_entity.id
_entity.type
_entity.pdbx_description
1 polymer ?
#
loop_
_entity_poly.entity_id
_entity_poly.type
_entity_poly.pdbx_seq_one_letter_code
_entity_poly.pdbx_strand_id
1 'polypeptide(L)' 'MEITCAQMDVLLSFYIEGDLSKALKIKVEEHLKNCSSCRAKYNIVKGM' A
#
# COMPACT_ATOMS: atom_id res chain seq x y z
N MET A 1 11.80 -6.60 -7.06
CA MET A 1 11.37 -7.29 -5.83
C MET A 1 9.90 -6.96 -5.56
N GLU A 2 9.10 -7.99 -5.39
CA GLU A 2 7.67 -7.77 -5.20
C GLU A 2 7.29 -7.67 -3.73
N ILE A 3 6.32 -6.82 -3.46
CA ILE A 3 5.78 -6.64 -2.12
C ILE A 3 4.65 -7.65 -1.93
N THR A 4 4.64 -8.36 -0.80
CA THR A 4 3.56 -9.29 -0.48
C THR A 4 2.40 -8.55 0.17
N CYS A 5 1.22 -9.20 0.19
CA CYS A 5 0.05 -8.60 0.84
C CYS A 5 0.30 -8.39 2.34
N ALA A 6 1.08 -9.28 2.96
CA ALA A 6 1.42 -9.13 4.37
C ALA A 6 2.26 -7.87 4.60
N GLN A 7 3.19 -7.60 3.70
CA GLN A 7 3.99 -6.38 3.78
C GLN A 7 3.15 -5.13 3.52
N MET A 8 2.14 -5.25 2.68
CA MET A 8 1.26 -4.13 2.37
C MET A 8 0.51 -3.62 3.61
N ASP A 9 0.18 -4.52 4.53
CA ASP A 9 -0.50 -4.10 5.76
C ASP A 9 0.30 -3.05 6.52
N VAL A 10 1.62 -3.23 6.59
CA VAL A 10 2.50 -2.29 7.26
C VAL A 10 2.73 -1.07 6.37
N LEU A 11 3.00 -1.30 5.09
CA LEU A 11 3.34 -0.23 4.17
C LEU A 11 2.20 0.74 3.92
N LEU A 12 0.96 0.26 3.96
CA LEU A 12 -0.20 1.13 3.76
C LEU A 12 -0.29 2.22 4.81
N SER A 13 0.02 1.90 6.06
CA SER A 13 0.02 2.91 7.12
C SER A 13 1.00 4.02 6.80
N PHE A 14 2.23 3.65 6.42
CA PHE A 14 3.25 4.63 6.07
C PHE A 14 2.89 5.38 4.79
N TYR A 15 2.29 4.69 3.84
CA TYR A 15 1.89 5.30 2.58
C TYR A 15 0.87 6.43 2.81
N ILE A 16 -0.11 6.17 3.65
CA ILE A 16 -1.16 7.15 3.95
C ILE A 16 -0.58 8.33 4.73
N GLU A 17 0.36 8.08 5.62
CA GLU A 17 1.02 9.13 6.38
C GLU A 17 2.05 9.91 5.57
N GLY A 18 2.42 9.39 4.40
CA GLY A 18 3.40 10.04 3.55
C GLY A 18 4.83 9.78 3.95
N ASP A 19 5.08 8.73 4.71
CA ASP A 19 6.41 8.40 5.24
C ASP A 19 7.20 7.44 4.35
N LEU A 20 6.69 7.09 3.18
CA LEU A 20 7.39 6.19 2.29
C LEU A 20 8.31 6.95 1.34
N SER A 21 9.46 6.33 1.03
CA SER A 21 10.31 6.85 -0.02
C SER A 21 9.59 6.73 -1.36
N LYS A 22 10.04 7.52 -2.34
CA LYS A 22 9.42 7.52 -3.66
C LYS A 22 9.42 6.13 -4.30
N ALA A 23 10.53 5.41 -4.15
CA ALA A 23 10.66 4.07 -4.71
C ALA A 23 9.62 3.10 -4.10
N LEU A 24 9.49 3.13 -2.78
CA LEU A 24 8.52 2.28 -2.10
C LEU A 24 7.08 2.68 -2.44
N LYS A 25 6.85 3.98 -2.57
CA LYS A 25 5.53 4.49 -2.93
C LYS A 25 5.07 3.93 -4.28
N ILE A 26 5.96 3.91 -5.24
CA ILE A 26 5.65 3.36 -6.57
C ILE A 26 5.31 1.88 -6.47
N LYS A 27 6.08 1.12 -5.68
CA LYS A 27 5.83 -0.30 -5.51
C LYS A 27 4.48 -0.57 -4.84
N VAL A 28 4.13 0.23 -3.85
CA VAL A 28 2.83 0.12 -3.19
C VAL A 28 1.71 0.38 -4.19
N GLU A 29 1.84 1.41 -4.99
CA GLU A 29 0.84 1.75 -5.99
C GLU A 29 0.68 0.64 -7.03
N GLU A 30 1.78 0.04 -7.45
CA GLU A 30 1.72 -1.08 -8.40
C GLU A 30 1.00 -2.28 -7.78
N HIS A 31 1.30 -2.58 -6.52
CA HIS A 31 0.64 -3.68 -5.83
C HIS A 31 -0.86 -3.42 -5.73
N LEU A 32 -1.26 -2.20 -5.42
CA LEU A 32 -2.67 -1.84 -5.31
C LEU A 32 -3.41 -2.02 -6.62
N LYS A 33 -2.73 -1.81 -7.75
CA LYS A 33 -3.35 -2.03 -9.05
C LYS A 33 -3.59 -3.51 -9.33
N ASN A 34 -2.71 -4.38 -8.83
CA ASN A 34 -2.76 -5.80 -9.12
C ASN A 34 -3.46 -6.63 -8.06
N CYS A 35 -3.79 -6.05 -6.92
CA CYS A 35 -4.40 -6.76 -5.81
C CYS A 35 -5.62 -6.00 -5.31
N SER A 36 -6.81 -6.48 -5.66
CA SER A 36 -8.04 -5.81 -5.25
C SER A 36 -8.25 -5.89 -3.75
N SER A 37 -7.77 -6.95 -3.11
CA SER A 37 -7.87 -7.07 -1.65
C SER A 37 -7.12 -5.96 -0.94
N CYS A 38 -5.89 -5.67 -1.37
CA CYS A 38 -5.11 -4.60 -0.78
C CYS A 38 -5.72 -3.24 -1.10
N ARG A 39 -6.29 -3.10 -2.28
CA ARG A 39 -6.96 -1.86 -2.65
C ARG A 39 -8.17 -1.60 -1.75
N ALA A 40 -8.92 -2.64 -1.44
CA ALA A 40 -10.04 -2.52 -0.52
C ALA A 40 -9.57 -2.11 0.87
N LYS A 41 -8.49 -2.72 1.35
CA LYS A 41 -7.91 -2.33 2.63
C LYS A 41 -7.45 -0.89 2.64
N TYR A 42 -6.81 -0.46 1.56
CA TYR A 42 -6.37 0.91 1.43
C TYR A 42 -7.54 1.89 1.56
N ASN A 43 -8.65 1.59 0.88
CA ASN A 43 -9.83 2.44 0.94
C ASN A 43 -10.42 2.50 2.34
N ILE A 44 -10.42 1.38 3.06
CA ILE A 44 -10.93 1.33 4.43
C ILE A 44 -10.07 2.17 5.35
N VAL A 45 -8.76 1.97 5.30
CA VAL A 45 -7.82 2.71 6.16
C VAL A 45 -7.82 4.19 5.82
N LYS A 46 -7.85 4.51 4.53
CA LYS A 46 -7.89 5.89 4.08
C LYS A 46 -9.17 6.59 4.51
N GLY A 47 -10.28 5.85 4.54
CA GLY A 47 -11.57 6.40 4.89
C GLY A 47 -11.78 6.68 6.36
N MET A 48 -10.84 6.23 7.19
CA MET A 48 -10.91 6.52 8.63
C MET A 48 -10.26 7.90 8.94
#